data_52b4f5eb34e0c85980c535d6d6c2a0e7
#
_entry.id   52b4f5eb34e0c85980c535d6d6c2a0e7
#
_cell.length_a   1.000
_cell.length_b   1.000
_cell.length_c   1.000
_cell.angle_alpha   90.00
_cell.angle_beta   90.00
_cell.angle_gamma   90.00
#
_symmetry.space_group_name_H-M   'P 1'
#
loop_
_entity.id
_entity.type
_entity.pdbx_description
1 polymer ?
#
loop_
_entity_poly.entity_id
_entity_poly.type
_entity_poly.pdbx_seq_one_letter_code
_entity_poly.pdbx_strand_id
1 'polypeptide(L)'
;MAGPSGWDLYYRVVRRIPRGKVATYAQVALLAGRPRAARHVGFALSALRGTPRRIPWQRVLGKRSARWAGISILDPIGAAAQRDLLEREGVTVDAQGRVSLEHFGWRPRNTG
;
A
#
# COMPACT_ATOMS: atom_id res chain seq x y z
N MET A 1 -29.55 2.83 -4.43
CA MET A 1 -28.38 3.43 -3.79
C MET A 1 -27.23 2.46 -3.80
N ALA A 2 -26.10 2.93 -4.20
CA ALA A 2 -24.93 2.09 -4.15
C ALA A 2 -24.48 1.95 -2.69
N GLY A 3 -24.21 0.73 -2.26
CA GLY A 3 -23.48 0.51 -1.03
C GLY A 3 -22.05 1.04 -1.17
N PRO A 4 -21.17 0.81 -0.19
CA PRO A 4 -19.77 1.18 -0.34
C PRO A 4 -19.25 0.56 -1.63
N SER A 5 -18.52 1.33 -2.41
CA SER A 5 -17.87 0.76 -3.59
C SER A 5 -16.92 -0.34 -3.14
N GLY A 6 -16.58 -1.26 -4.03
CA GLY A 6 -15.60 -2.29 -3.73
C GLY A 6 -14.27 -1.71 -3.25
N TRP A 7 -13.95 -0.50 -3.70
CA TRP A 7 -12.72 0.18 -3.31
C TRP A 7 -12.71 0.66 -1.86
N ASP A 8 -13.87 0.96 -1.29
CA ASP A 8 -13.94 1.36 0.12
C ASP A 8 -13.44 0.27 1.06
N LEU A 9 -13.61 -0.99 0.70
CA LEU A 9 -13.04 -2.10 1.46
C LEU A 9 -11.52 -2.01 1.50
N TYR A 10 -10.89 -1.70 0.37
CA TYR A 10 -9.44 -1.55 0.30
C TYR A 10 -8.97 -0.34 1.09
N TYR A 11 -9.66 0.78 0.97
CA TYR A 11 -9.29 2.00 1.69
C TYR A 11 -9.35 1.81 3.20
N ARG A 12 -10.33 1.05 3.69
CA ARG A 12 -10.42 0.73 5.13
C ARG A 12 -9.19 -0.04 5.59
N VAL A 13 -8.75 -1.00 4.81
CA VAL A 13 -7.56 -1.79 5.16
C VAL A 13 -6.33 -0.90 5.13
N VAL A 14 -6.17 -0.08 4.08
CA VAL A 14 -5.00 0.79 3.93
C VAL A 14 -4.90 1.78 5.10
N ARG A 15 -6.03 2.30 5.57
CA ARG A 15 -6.03 3.21 6.72
C ARG A 15 -5.50 2.58 7.99
N ARG A 16 -5.54 1.26 8.10
CA ARG A 16 -5.07 0.54 9.28
C ARG A 16 -3.55 0.37 9.29
N ILE A 17 -2.88 0.54 8.14
CA ILE A 17 -1.43 0.39 8.07
C ILE A 17 -0.80 1.53 8.88
N PRO A 18 -0.05 1.22 9.94
CA PRO A 18 0.52 2.28 10.77
C PRO A 18 1.67 3.00 10.07
N ARG A 19 1.92 4.21 10.51
CA ARG A 19 3.06 4.98 10.05
C ARG A 19 4.35 4.18 10.28
N GLY A 20 5.23 4.16 9.29
CA GLY A 20 6.48 3.41 9.38
C GLY A 20 6.38 1.95 9.00
N LYS A 21 5.19 1.51 8.56
CA LYS A 21 4.97 0.14 8.08
C LYS A 21 4.44 0.15 6.66
N VAL A 22 4.65 -0.98 5.97
CA VAL A 22 4.19 -1.13 4.59
C VAL A 22 3.46 -2.46 4.43
N ALA A 23 2.58 -2.51 3.43
CA ALA A 23 1.87 -3.71 3.03
C ALA A 23 2.01 -3.88 1.52
N THR A 24 1.77 -5.08 1.04
CA THR A 24 1.70 -5.32 -0.41
C THR A 24 0.25 -5.20 -0.88
N TYR A 25 0.07 -5.01 -2.19
CA TYR A 25 -1.27 -5.02 -2.78
C TYR A 25 -2.00 -6.32 -2.46
N ALA A 26 -1.30 -7.45 -2.52
CA ALA A 26 -1.89 -8.75 -2.22
C ALA A 26 -2.34 -8.84 -0.75
N GLN A 27 -1.56 -8.29 0.17
CA GLN A 27 -1.92 -8.27 1.58
C GLN A 27 -3.19 -7.45 1.83
N VAL A 28 -3.27 -6.28 1.21
CA VAL A 28 -4.47 -5.44 1.31
C VAL A 28 -5.69 -6.18 0.77
N ALA A 29 -5.55 -6.82 -0.39
CA ALA A 29 -6.65 -7.59 -0.98
C ALA A 29 -7.09 -8.72 -0.05
N LEU A 30 -6.13 -9.45 0.50
CA LEU A 30 -6.41 -10.56 1.41
C LEU A 30 -7.19 -10.08 2.65
N LEU A 31 -6.72 -9.00 3.28
CA LEU A 31 -7.36 -8.45 4.48
C LEU A 31 -8.72 -7.85 4.18
N ALA A 32 -8.96 -7.42 2.94
CA ALA A 32 -10.27 -6.94 2.51
C ALA A 32 -11.23 -8.07 2.16
N GLY A 33 -10.81 -9.33 2.32
CA GLY A 33 -11.63 -10.48 2.00
C GLY A 33 -11.68 -10.82 0.52
N ARG A 34 -10.75 -10.28 -0.29
CA ARG A 34 -10.71 -10.47 -1.74
C ARG A 34 -9.29 -10.87 -2.17
N PRO A 35 -8.84 -12.09 -1.83
CA PRO A 35 -7.43 -12.47 -1.98
C PRO A 35 -6.89 -12.44 -3.41
N ARG A 36 -7.77 -12.42 -4.41
CA ARG A 36 -7.34 -12.37 -5.82
C ARG A 36 -7.40 -10.96 -6.43
N ALA A 37 -7.66 -9.96 -5.60
CA ALA A 37 -7.96 -8.61 -6.10
C ALA A 37 -6.79 -7.63 -6.00
N ALA A 38 -5.54 -8.11 -5.97
CA ALA A 38 -4.37 -7.22 -5.85
C ALA A 38 -4.36 -6.13 -6.93
N ARG A 39 -4.73 -6.49 -8.17
CA ARG A 39 -4.79 -5.52 -9.28
C ARG A 39 -5.83 -4.44 -9.01
N HIS A 40 -6.99 -4.82 -8.47
CA HIS A 40 -8.04 -3.87 -8.13
C HIS A 40 -7.60 -2.92 -7.03
N VAL A 41 -6.81 -3.39 -6.07
CA VAL A 41 -6.22 -2.52 -5.06
C VAL A 41 -5.35 -1.46 -5.74
N GLY A 42 -4.54 -1.87 -6.71
CA GLY A 42 -3.73 -0.92 -7.48
C GLY A 42 -4.57 0.15 -8.18
N PHE A 43 -5.67 -0.25 -8.81
CA PHE A 43 -6.58 0.70 -9.46
C PHE A 43 -7.21 1.64 -8.44
N ALA A 44 -7.65 1.11 -7.30
CA ALA A 44 -8.26 1.90 -6.24
C ALA A 44 -7.31 2.97 -5.70
N LEU A 45 -6.05 2.62 -5.50
CA LEU A 45 -5.06 3.57 -5.01
C LEU A 45 -4.68 4.60 -6.08
N SER A 46 -4.61 4.18 -7.35
CA SER A 46 -4.37 5.12 -8.44
C SER A 46 -5.48 6.17 -8.55
N ALA A 47 -6.70 5.80 -8.23
CA ALA A 47 -7.85 6.71 -8.28
C ALA A 47 -7.79 7.79 -7.19
N LEU A 48 -6.91 7.65 -6.19
CA LEU A 48 -6.74 8.65 -5.14
C LEU A 48 -5.92 9.86 -5.60
N ARG A 49 -5.24 9.77 -6.73
CA ARG A 49 -4.43 10.88 -7.22
C ARG A 49 -5.31 12.09 -7.47
N GLY A 50 -4.90 13.23 -6.92
CA GLY A 50 -5.63 14.46 -7.09
C GLY A 50 -6.91 14.56 -6.27
N THR A 51 -7.20 13.59 -5.42
CA THR A 51 -8.36 13.65 -4.53
C THR A 51 -7.94 14.14 -3.15
N PRO A 52 -8.84 14.77 -2.39
CA PRO A 52 -8.51 15.22 -1.04
C PRO A 52 -8.60 14.12 0.02
N ARG A 53 -8.82 12.87 -0.36
CA ARG A 53 -8.96 11.78 0.60
C ARG A 53 -7.62 11.50 1.27
N ARG A 54 -7.65 11.37 2.59
CA ARG A 54 -6.44 11.11 3.39
C ARG A 54 -6.27 9.62 3.61
N ILE A 55 -5.83 8.95 2.56
CA ILE A 55 -5.54 7.52 2.60
C ILE A 55 -4.03 7.36 2.44
N PRO A 56 -3.36 6.63 3.34
CA PRO A 56 -1.89 6.51 3.26
C PRO A 56 -1.47 5.53 2.17
N TRP A 57 -1.76 5.87 0.93
CA TRP A 57 -1.49 5.05 -0.25
C TRP A 57 -0.01 4.70 -0.39
N GLN A 58 0.88 5.57 0.10
CA GLN A 58 2.32 5.36 0.01
C GLN A 58 2.78 4.11 0.77
N ARG A 59 1.98 3.62 1.71
CA ARG A 59 2.32 2.45 2.52
C ARG A 59 1.99 1.13 1.82
N VAL A 60 1.51 1.17 0.58
CA VAL A 60 1.19 -0.04 -0.19
C VAL A 60 2.14 -0.15 -1.37
N LEU A 61 2.84 -1.28 -1.43
CA LEU A 61 3.91 -1.52 -2.39
C LEU A 61 3.65 -2.81 -3.17
N GLY A 62 4.34 -2.94 -4.30
CA GLY A 62 4.29 -4.17 -5.08
C GLY A 62 5.18 -5.25 -4.47
N LYS A 63 4.71 -6.48 -4.46
CA LYS A 63 5.52 -7.59 -3.99
C LYS A 63 6.63 -7.87 -5.02
N ARG A 64 7.86 -7.98 -4.54
CA ARG A 64 9.02 -8.36 -5.36
C ARG A 64 9.46 -9.78 -5.07
N SER A 65 9.39 -10.19 -3.80
CA SER A 65 9.74 -11.53 -3.34
C SER A 65 9.11 -11.74 -1.98
N ALA A 66 9.42 -12.86 -1.33
CA ALA A 66 8.94 -13.11 0.02
C ALA A 66 9.46 -12.07 1.03
N ARG A 67 10.62 -11.45 0.74
CA ARG A 67 11.30 -10.54 1.68
C ARG A 67 11.28 -9.08 1.25
N TRP A 68 10.92 -8.79 0.02
CA TRP A 68 11.02 -7.45 -0.54
C TRP A 68 9.72 -7.01 -1.20
N ALA A 69 9.33 -5.79 -0.90
CA ALA A 69 8.33 -5.06 -1.66
C ALA A 69 9.04 -3.89 -2.36
N GLY A 70 8.38 -3.27 -3.31
CA GLY A 70 8.99 -2.15 -4.00
C GLY A 70 7.99 -1.21 -4.64
N ILE A 71 8.47 0.00 -4.90
CA ILE A 71 7.71 1.01 -5.61
C ILE A 71 7.45 0.49 -7.02
N SER A 72 6.20 0.46 -7.41
CA SER A 72 5.76 -0.05 -8.71
C SER A 72 5.06 1.00 -9.56
N ILE A 73 5.07 2.24 -9.13
CA ILE A 73 4.47 3.35 -9.87
C ILE A 73 5.37 3.67 -11.05
N LEU A 74 4.80 3.61 -12.25
CA LEU A 74 5.57 3.88 -13.48
C LEU A 74 5.83 5.36 -13.69
N ASP A 75 4.93 6.23 -13.23
CA ASP A 75 5.10 7.67 -13.32
C ASP A 75 6.23 8.11 -12.38
N PRO A 76 7.31 8.72 -12.92
CA PRO A 76 8.46 9.12 -12.08
C PRO A 76 8.09 10.09 -10.96
N ILE A 77 7.14 10.98 -11.20
CA ILE A 77 6.70 11.95 -10.17
C ILE A 77 5.99 11.22 -9.03
N GLY A 78 5.08 10.30 -9.37
CA GLY A 78 4.39 9.49 -8.38
C GLY A 78 5.33 8.58 -7.60
N ALA A 79 6.31 7.98 -8.29
CA ALA A 79 7.29 7.12 -7.64
C ALA A 79 8.16 7.92 -6.66
N ALA A 80 8.60 9.12 -7.06
CA ALA A 80 9.40 9.98 -6.20
C ALA A 80 8.59 10.46 -4.99
N ALA A 81 7.32 10.76 -5.17
CA ALA A 81 6.44 11.16 -4.08
C ALA A 81 6.27 10.03 -3.07
N GLN A 82 6.08 8.81 -3.54
CA GLN A 82 5.94 7.66 -2.67
C GLN A 82 7.21 7.44 -1.84
N ARG A 83 8.37 7.48 -2.49
CA ARG A 83 9.67 7.35 -1.81
C ARG A 83 9.82 8.42 -0.72
N ASP A 84 9.55 9.67 -1.06
CA ASP A 84 9.70 10.77 -0.12
C ASP A 84 8.80 10.59 1.11
N LEU A 85 7.54 10.24 0.89
CA LEU A 85 6.61 10.02 1.99
C LEU A 85 7.04 8.87 2.89
N LEU A 86 7.50 7.76 2.29
CA LEU A 86 7.97 6.62 3.08
C LEU A 86 9.22 6.98 3.89
N GLU A 87 10.16 7.67 3.28
CA GLU A 87 11.38 8.06 3.98
C GLU A 87 11.09 9.00 5.14
N ARG A 88 10.13 9.90 4.99
CA ARG A 88 9.68 10.76 6.08
C ARG A 88 9.06 9.98 7.24
N GLU A 89 8.55 8.79 6.96
CA GLU A 89 7.99 7.92 8.01
C GLU A 89 9.05 7.01 8.64
N GLY A 90 10.30 7.12 8.20
CA GLY A 90 11.38 6.30 8.71
C GLY A 90 11.55 4.98 7.97
N VAL A 91 10.87 4.78 6.84
CA VAL A 91 11.01 3.57 6.03
C VAL A 91 12.19 3.72 5.09
N THR A 92 13.12 2.79 5.15
CA THR A 92 14.28 2.78 4.25
C THR A 92 13.87 2.23 2.89
N VAL A 93 14.11 3.04 1.85
CA VAL A 93 13.85 2.63 0.45
C VAL A 93 15.21 2.61 -0.26
N ASP A 94 15.59 1.46 -0.81
CA ASP A 94 16.91 1.34 -1.43
C ASP A 94 16.96 1.98 -2.82
N ALA A 95 18.12 1.93 -3.46
CA ALA A 95 18.34 2.58 -4.75
C ALA A 95 17.43 1.99 -5.86
N GLN A 96 17.00 0.74 -5.72
CA GLN A 96 16.10 0.10 -6.66
C GLN A 96 14.62 0.27 -6.29
N GLY A 97 14.33 1.07 -5.28
CA GLY A 97 12.97 1.30 -4.82
C GLY A 97 12.40 0.18 -3.97
N ARG A 98 13.26 -0.67 -3.39
CA ARG A 98 12.82 -1.82 -2.59
C ARG A 98 12.78 -1.48 -1.11
N VAL A 99 11.85 -2.13 -0.42
CA VAL A 99 11.66 -1.98 1.03
C VAL A 99 11.68 -3.39 1.66
N SER A 100 12.40 -3.53 2.76
CA SER A 100 12.48 -4.80 3.48
C SER A 100 11.16 -5.09 4.19
N LEU A 101 10.52 -6.20 3.84
CA LEU A 101 9.30 -6.66 4.51
C LEU A 101 9.61 -7.24 5.89
N GLU A 102 10.84 -7.72 6.08
CA GLU A 102 11.26 -8.21 7.40
C GLU A 102 11.28 -7.08 8.42
N HIS A 103 11.76 -5.90 8.04
CA HIS A 103 11.86 -4.75 8.94
C HIS A 103 10.61 -3.89 8.98
N PHE A 104 9.96 -3.68 7.84
CA PHE A 104 8.89 -2.70 7.70
C PHE A 104 7.54 -3.29 7.35
N GLY A 105 7.46 -4.60 7.09
CA GLY A 105 6.20 -5.23 6.75
C GLY A 105 5.18 -5.13 7.87
N TRP A 106 3.98 -4.69 7.53
CA TRP A 106 2.88 -4.61 8.49
C TRP A 106 2.37 -6.01 8.83
N ARG A 107 2.27 -6.29 10.11
CA ARG A 107 1.75 -7.55 10.62
C ARG A 107 0.61 -7.24 11.56
N PRO A 108 -0.60 -7.08 11.03
CA PRO A 108 -1.74 -6.79 11.88
C PRO A 108 -1.98 -7.94 12.85
N ARG A 109 -2.29 -7.60 14.10
CA ARG A 109 -2.66 -8.62 15.05
C ARG A 109 -4.00 -9.23 14.66
N ASN A 110 -4.02 -10.55 14.65
CA ASN A 110 -5.28 -11.26 14.49
C ASN A 110 -5.91 -11.37 15.87
N THR A 111 -6.85 -10.48 16.15
CA THR A 111 -7.54 -10.45 17.42
C THR A 111 -8.79 -11.31 17.39
N GLY A 112 -8.96 -11.99 16.34
CA GLY A 112 -10.11 -12.76 15.96
C GLY A 112 -10.72 -13.70 16.82
#